data_c7b86e7f72136a402145a9d5ea8827a3
#
_entry.id   c7b86e7f72136a402145a9d5ea8827a3
#
_cell.length_a   1.000
_cell.length_b   1.000
_cell.length_c   1.000
_cell.angle_alpha   90.00
_cell.angle_beta   90.00
_cell.angle_gamma   90.00
#
_symmetry.space_group_name_H-M   'P 1'
#
loop_
_entity.id
_entity.type
_entity.pdbx_description
1 polymer ?
#
loop_
_entity_poly.entity_id
_entity_poly.type
_entity_poly.pdbx_seq_one_letter_code
_entity_poly.pdbx_strand_id
1 'polypeptide(L)'
;AAGLGGWTFVTRLSLTTLKATGTGSFGVYGSIAALAVNLTLAAVINAVGIGFQRGTHANWQLVTNDGTGAPTLTDMGAPFAIALGGVLTLFIAAPPNGSSVWVRAVNEVTGAVFEQEITADLPANTQFLSPRLYLNTGATAAAVAYDCAGLYLETDY
;
A
#
# COMPACT_ATOMS: atom_id res chain seq x y z
N ALA A 1 -17.00 5.26 -22.35
CA ALA A 1 -15.66 4.70 -22.44
C ALA A 1 -15.79 3.18 -22.45
N ALA A 2 -15.21 2.50 -23.44
CA ALA A 2 -15.16 1.06 -23.48
C ALA A 2 -14.44 0.57 -22.21
N GLY A 3 -14.94 -0.52 -21.63
CA GLY A 3 -14.60 -0.98 -20.33
C GLY A 3 -13.12 -0.92 -20.01
N LEU A 4 -12.80 -0.29 -18.94
CA LEU A 4 -11.48 -0.38 -18.35
C LEU A 4 -11.35 -1.79 -17.78
N GLY A 5 -10.31 -2.50 -18.15
CA GLY A 5 -10.04 -3.84 -17.69
C GLY A 5 -9.85 -3.87 -16.17
N GLY A 6 -10.12 -5.01 -15.57
CA GLY A 6 -9.74 -5.28 -14.20
C GLY A 6 -8.22 -5.39 -14.07
N TRP A 7 -7.75 -5.43 -12.84
CA TRP A 7 -6.34 -5.66 -12.57
C TRP A 7 -6.15 -6.37 -11.23
N THR A 8 -5.07 -7.09 -11.13
CA THR A 8 -4.63 -7.76 -9.90
C THR A 8 -3.18 -7.41 -9.62
N PHE A 9 -2.90 -7.01 -8.40
CA PHE A 9 -1.56 -6.75 -7.89
C PHE A 9 -1.28 -7.69 -6.72
N VAL A 10 -0.13 -8.36 -6.74
CA VAL A 10 0.32 -9.20 -5.63
C VAL A 10 1.78 -8.91 -5.33
N THR A 11 2.11 -8.76 -4.06
CA THR A 11 3.49 -8.69 -3.60
C THR A 11 3.65 -9.37 -2.25
N ARG A 12 4.84 -9.91 -2.01
CA ARG A 12 5.25 -10.39 -0.69
C ARG A 12 6.45 -9.59 -0.24
N LEU A 13 6.39 -9.06 0.95
CA LEU A 13 7.42 -8.17 1.49
C LEU A 13 7.75 -8.49 2.96
N SER A 14 8.96 -8.15 3.37
CA SER A 14 9.42 -8.20 4.75
C SER A 14 10.28 -6.99 5.06
N LEU A 15 10.04 -6.36 6.21
CA LEU A 15 10.88 -5.26 6.67
C LEU A 15 12.14 -5.82 7.32
N THR A 16 13.31 -5.48 6.80
CA THR A 16 14.60 -6.00 7.28
C THR A 16 15.40 -4.97 8.09
N THR A 17 15.14 -3.69 7.85
CA THR A 17 15.71 -2.62 8.68
C THR A 17 14.69 -1.49 8.85
N LEU A 18 14.36 -1.18 10.10
CA LEU A 18 13.44 -0.10 10.48
C LEU A 18 14.12 0.91 11.39
N LYS A 19 13.67 2.15 11.33
CA LYS A 19 14.04 3.23 12.26
C LYS A 19 12.83 3.73 13.02
N ALA A 20 13.07 4.53 14.04
CA ALA A 20 12.01 5.14 14.86
C ALA A 20 11.15 6.12 14.05
N THR A 21 11.66 6.64 12.93
CA THR A 21 10.98 7.53 12.00
C THR A 21 10.96 6.92 10.60
N GLY A 22 10.14 7.47 9.72
CA GLY A 22 10.05 7.04 8.32
C GLY A 22 8.69 6.49 7.95
N THR A 23 8.50 6.33 6.66
CA THR A 23 7.24 5.93 6.05
C THR A 23 7.47 4.76 5.10
N GLY A 24 6.63 3.74 5.20
CA GLY A 24 6.50 2.67 4.20
C GLY A 24 5.16 2.78 3.49
N SER A 25 5.14 2.51 2.19
CA SER A 25 3.94 2.56 1.36
C SER A 25 4.07 1.60 0.19
N PHE A 26 3.17 0.62 0.12
CA PHE A 26 3.25 -0.52 -0.79
C PHE A 26 1.89 -0.80 -1.41
N GLY A 27 1.81 -0.86 -2.73
CA GLY A 27 0.55 -1.07 -3.44
C GLY A 27 0.57 -0.53 -4.87
N VAL A 28 -0.55 0.02 -5.33
CA VAL A 28 -0.70 0.68 -6.62
C VAL A 28 -1.05 2.15 -6.44
N TYR A 29 -0.40 3.00 -7.22
CA TYR A 29 -0.46 4.45 -7.07
C TYR A 29 -0.56 5.13 -8.43
N GLY A 30 -1.30 6.24 -8.49
CA GLY A 30 -1.33 7.10 -9.66
C GLY A 30 0.06 7.65 -10.00
N SER A 31 0.23 8.04 -11.26
CA SER A 31 1.48 8.63 -11.74
C SER A 31 1.96 9.73 -10.81
N ILE A 32 3.15 9.57 -10.29
CA ILE A 32 3.72 10.49 -9.32
C ILE A 32 4.82 11.26 -10.02
N ALA A 33 4.61 12.55 -10.18
CA ALA A 33 5.71 13.47 -10.28
C ALA A 33 6.63 13.22 -9.09
N ALA A 34 7.94 13.32 -9.27
CA ALA A 34 9.00 12.94 -8.34
C ALA A 34 8.57 12.79 -6.88
N LEU A 35 8.78 11.59 -6.32
CA LEU A 35 8.51 11.30 -4.92
C LEU A 35 9.23 12.31 -4.04
N ALA A 36 8.53 12.96 -3.15
CA ALA A 36 9.17 13.76 -2.11
C ALA A 36 10.11 12.85 -1.30
N VAL A 37 11.32 13.30 -1.08
CA VAL A 37 12.36 12.53 -0.35
C VAL A 37 11.85 12.05 1.02
N ASN A 38 10.96 12.82 1.64
CA ASN A 38 10.36 12.54 2.96
C ASN A 38 8.84 12.44 2.86
N LEU A 39 8.32 11.62 1.94
CA LEU A 39 6.89 11.41 1.82
C LEU A 39 6.33 10.88 3.15
N THR A 40 5.32 11.55 3.66
CA THR A 40 4.51 11.05 4.78
C THR A 40 3.33 10.23 4.26
N LEU A 41 2.78 9.35 5.07
CA LEU A 41 1.62 8.57 4.67
C LEU A 41 0.41 9.47 4.35
N ALA A 42 0.28 10.59 5.07
CA ALA A 42 -0.76 11.59 4.87
C ALA A 42 -0.66 12.37 3.53
N ALA A 43 0.46 12.29 2.83
CA ALA A 43 0.69 12.94 1.54
C ALA A 43 0.54 11.98 0.34
N VAL A 44 0.12 10.75 0.58
CA VAL A 44 -0.15 9.76 -0.47
C VAL A 44 -1.46 10.08 -1.15
N ILE A 45 -1.45 10.16 -2.49
CA ILE A 45 -2.62 10.45 -3.31
C ILE A 45 -2.79 9.44 -4.43
N ASN A 46 -4.02 9.27 -4.94
CA ASN A 46 -4.38 8.31 -5.99
C ASN A 46 -3.85 6.91 -5.68
N ALA A 47 -4.25 6.34 -4.58
CA ALA A 47 -3.60 5.16 -4.02
C ALA A 47 -4.58 4.08 -3.58
N VAL A 48 -4.17 2.81 -3.74
CA VAL A 48 -4.72 1.67 -3.02
C VAL A 48 -3.54 0.79 -2.59
N GLY A 49 -3.39 0.56 -1.29
CA GLY A 49 -2.27 -0.23 -0.78
C GLY A 49 -2.25 -0.31 0.73
N ILE A 50 -1.12 -0.72 1.26
CA ILE A 50 -0.85 -0.70 2.70
C ILE A 50 0.35 0.20 3.00
N GLY A 51 0.37 0.76 4.18
CA GLY A 51 1.48 1.62 4.59
C GLY A 51 1.57 1.83 6.08
N PHE A 52 2.59 2.54 6.47
CA PHE A 52 2.79 2.96 7.85
C PHE A 52 3.60 4.25 7.93
N GLN A 53 3.46 4.96 9.03
CA GLN A 53 4.37 6.04 9.43
C GLN A 53 4.86 5.74 10.84
N ARG A 54 6.15 5.53 10.98
CA ARG A 54 6.79 5.24 12.28
C ARG A 54 6.64 6.46 13.21
N GLY A 55 6.40 6.18 14.48
CA GLY A 55 6.09 7.21 15.47
C GLY A 55 4.62 7.64 15.51
N THR A 56 3.84 7.30 14.47
CA THR A 56 2.40 7.59 14.40
C THR A 56 1.56 6.33 14.48
N HIS A 57 1.95 5.26 13.75
CA HIS A 57 1.20 4.01 13.67
C HIS A 57 1.95 2.89 14.37
N ALA A 58 1.24 2.10 15.17
CA ALA A 58 1.72 0.85 15.75
C ALA A 58 1.57 -0.32 14.77
N ASN A 59 0.52 -0.28 13.95
CA ASN A 59 0.14 -1.33 13.01
C ASN A 59 0.20 -0.80 11.57
N TRP A 60 0.24 -1.74 10.62
CA TRP A 60 0.02 -1.44 9.22
C TRP A 60 -1.36 -0.83 9.01
N GLN A 61 -1.45 0.10 8.07
CA GLN A 61 -2.68 0.77 7.67
C GLN A 61 -3.02 0.34 6.23
N LEU A 62 -4.28 0.02 5.97
CA LEU A 62 -4.82 0.10 4.61
C LEU A 62 -4.89 1.57 4.22
N VAL A 63 -4.46 1.90 3.03
CA VAL A 63 -4.34 3.27 2.49
C VAL A 63 -5.14 3.39 1.22
N THR A 64 -6.10 4.30 1.18
CA THR A 64 -6.84 4.64 -0.04
C THR A 64 -6.89 6.14 -0.22
N ASN A 65 -6.92 6.59 -1.47
CA ASN A 65 -7.11 8.00 -1.81
C ASN A 65 -7.52 8.17 -3.27
N ASP A 66 -8.52 9.00 -3.52
CA ASP A 66 -9.07 9.32 -4.84
C ASP A 66 -8.33 10.45 -5.59
N GLY A 67 -7.25 10.96 -5.02
CA GLY A 67 -6.47 12.10 -5.56
C GLY A 67 -6.84 13.43 -4.93
N THR A 68 -7.80 13.47 -4.01
CA THR A 68 -8.23 14.68 -3.31
C THR A 68 -8.09 14.51 -1.79
N GLY A 69 -7.69 15.59 -1.11
CA GLY A 69 -7.58 15.55 0.35
C GLY A 69 -6.51 14.61 0.90
N ALA A 70 -6.65 14.29 2.18
CA ALA A 70 -5.79 13.32 2.85
C ALA A 70 -6.30 11.88 2.59
N PRO A 71 -5.41 10.88 2.55
CA PRO A 71 -5.82 9.49 2.37
C PRO A 71 -6.67 8.99 3.55
N THR A 72 -7.59 8.10 3.24
CA THR A 72 -8.27 7.28 4.24
C THR A 72 -7.32 6.20 4.71
N LEU A 73 -7.13 6.12 6.03
CA LEU A 73 -6.28 5.13 6.69
C LEU A 73 -7.14 4.22 7.57
N THR A 74 -7.05 2.91 7.35
CA THR A 74 -7.73 1.92 8.18
C THR A 74 -6.69 1.05 8.89
N ASP A 75 -6.69 1.07 10.23
CA ASP A 75 -5.78 0.26 11.03
C ASP A 75 -6.09 -1.23 10.84
N MET A 76 -5.09 -2.01 10.45
CA MET A 76 -5.24 -3.46 10.22
C MET A 76 -5.22 -4.27 11.51
N GLY A 77 -5.02 -3.62 12.65
CA GLY A 77 -5.06 -4.22 13.97
C GLY A 77 -3.76 -4.88 14.42
N ALA A 78 -3.74 -5.29 15.68
CA ALA A 78 -2.58 -5.84 16.37
C ALA A 78 -1.88 -7.03 15.67
N PRO A 79 -2.60 -7.95 14.96
CA PRO A 79 -1.95 -9.01 14.19
C PRO A 79 -1.03 -8.50 13.07
N PHE A 80 -1.17 -7.23 12.68
CA PHE A 80 -0.37 -6.55 11.66
C PHE A 80 0.52 -5.46 12.26
N ALA A 81 1.08 -5.70 13.44
CA ALA A 81 2.05 -4.80 14.05
C ALA A 81 3.28 -4.59 13.14
N ILE A 82 3.78 -3.35 13.10
CA ILE A 82 4.96 -3.00 12.30
C ILE A 82 6.21 -3.56 13.01
N ALA A 83 6.75 -4.65 12.49
CA ALA A 83 7.87 -5.37 13.08
C ALA A 83 8.90 -5.81 12.02
N LEU A 84 10.14 -5.98 12.45
CA LEU A 84 11.20 -6.61 11.65
C LEU A 84 10.92 -8.11 11.50
N GLY A 85 11.26 -8.65 10.32
CA GLY A 85 11.13 -10.09 10.03
C GLY A 85 9.70 -10.58 9.85
N GLY A 86 8.70 -9.70 10.03
CA GLY A 86 7.33 -9.99 9.64
C GLY A 86 7.22 -10.08 8.11
N VAL A 87 6.63 -11.16 7.61
CA VAL A 87 6.39 -11.36 6.18
C VAL A 87 4.92 -11.12 5.90
N LEU A 88 4.64 -10.16 5.02
CA LEU A 88 3.29 -9.85 4.57
C LEU A 88 3.13 -10.20 3.09
N THR A 89 2.05 -10.90 2.75
CA THR A 89 1.57 -11.01 1.37
C THR A 89 0.40 -10.06 1.20
N LEU A 90 0.51 -9.15 0.23
CA LEU A 90 -0.52 -8.19 -0.14
C LEU A 90 -1.10 -8.59 -1.49
N PHE A 91 -2.41 -8.68 -1.54
CA PHE A 91 -3.21 -8.89 -2.74
C PHE A 91 -4.21 -7.73 -2.87
N ILE A 92 -4.26 -7.12 -4.06
CA ILE A 92 -5.24 -6.08 -4.40
C ILE A 92 -5.84 -6.45 -5.75
N ALA A 93 -7.16 -6.41 -5.86
CA ALA A 93 -7.85 -6.69 -7.11
C ALA A 93 -9.00 -5.71 -7.33
N ALA A 94 -9.10 -5.21 -8.55
CA ALA A 94 -10.22 -4.43 -9.04
C ALA A 94 -10.89 -5.17 -10.21
N PRO A 95 -12.20 -5.45 -10.14
CA PRO A 95 -12.91 -6.09 -11.25
C PRO A 95 -13.04 -5.14 -12.45
N PRO A 96 -13.19 -5.67 -13.67
CA PRO A 96 -13.47 -4.85 -14.85
C PRO A 96 -14.73 -4.01 -14.66
N ASN A 97 -14.65 -2.72 -14.96
CA ASN A 97 -15.75 -1.76 -14.78
C ASN A 97 -16.32 -1.71 -13.35
N GLY A 98 -15.59 -2.22 -12.37
CA GLY A 98 -16.00 -2.22 -10.98
C GLY A 98 -15.94 -0.84 -10.34
N SER A 99 -16.76 -0.65 -9.30
CA SER A 99 -16.75 0.51 -8.41
C SER A 99 -16.12 0.19 -7.05
N SER A 100 -15.55 -1.00 -6.90
CA SER A 100 -14.89 -1.44 -5.66
C SER A 100 -13.53 -2.05 -5.95
N VAL A 101 -12.72 -2.10 -4.91
CA VAL A 101 -11.42 -2.77 -4.90
C VAL A 101 -11.36 -3.69 -3.69
N TRP A 102 -10.89 -4.90 -3.89
CA TRP A 102 -10.64 -5.87 -2.83
C TRP A 102 -9.19 -5.83 -2.41
N VAL A 103 -8.96 -5.73 -1.11
CA VAL A 103 -7.63 -5.81 -0.52
C VAL A 103 -7.59 -6.96 0.46
N ARG A 104 -6.59 -7.81 0.33
CA ARG A 104 -6.27 -8.87 1.27
C ARG A 104 -4.80 -8.79 1.65
N ALA A 105 -4.53 -8.78 2.95
CA ALA A 105 -3.18 -8.92 3.47
C ALA A 105 -3.10 -10.15 4.39
N VAL A 106 -2.03 -10.92 4.25
CA VAL A 106 -1.75 -12.09 5.08
C VAL A 106 -0.45 -11.86 5.82
N ASN A 107 -0.48 -11.98 7.13
CA ASN A 107 0.73 -12.09 7.93
C ASN A 107 1.20 -13.55 7.88
N GLU A 108 2.21 -13.84 7.09
CA GLU A 108 2.69 -15.20 6.84
C GLU A 108 3.33 -15.86 8.09
N VAL A 109 3.70 -15.06 9.07
CA VAL A 109 4.28 -15.58 10.32
C VAL A 109 3.21 -16.09 11.27
N THR A 110 2.08 -15.37 11.35
CA THR A 110 0.99 -15.68 12.29
C THR A 110 -0.21 -16.36 11.64
N GLY A 111 -0.31 -16.31 10.32
CA GLY A 111 -1.49 -16.74 9.56
C GLY A 111 -2.68 -15.77 9.65
N ALA A 112 -2.52 -14.61 10.29
CA ALA A 112 -3.59 -13.62 10.38
C ALA A 112 -3.92 -13.04 9.00
N VAL A 113 -5.21 -12.83 8.76
CA VAL A 113 -5.74 -12.29 7.49
C VAL A 113 -6.50 -11.02 7.77
N PHE A 114 -6.23 -10.00 6.97
CA PHE A 114 -7.03 -8.78 6.86
C PHE A 114 -7.64 -8.76 5.47
N GLU A 115 -8.95 -8.58 5.39
CA GLU A 115 -9.68 -8.49 4.12
C GLU A 115 -10.67 -7.34 4.18
N GLN A 116 -10.74 -6.55 3.11
CA GLN A 116 -11.70 -5.47 2.99
C GLN A 116 -12.06 -5.20 1.53
N GLU A 117 -13.36 -5.07 1.26
CA GLU A 117 -13.87 -4.41 0.07
C GLU A 117 -13.93 -2.91 0.31
N ILE A 118 -13.44 -2.13 -0.64
CA ILE A 118 -13.37 -0.68 -0.59
C ILE A 118 -14.24 -0.12 -1.71
N THR A 119 -15.18 0.74 -1.36
CA THR A 119 -16.15 1.34 -2.29
C THR A 119 -16.08 2.87 -2.33
N ALA A 120 -15.22 3.48 -1.53
CA ALA A 120 -15.05 4.93 -1.43
C ALA A 120 -13.58 5.31 -1.38
N ASP A 121 -13.28 6.57 -1.67
CA ASP A 121 -11.91 7.13 -1.68
C ASP A 121 -10.95 6.29 -2.54
N LEU A 122 -11.40 5.94 -3.74
CA LEU A 122 -10.65 5.16 -4.71
C LEU A 122 -10.20 6.05 -5.87
N PRO A 123 -9.01 5.80 -6.45
CA PRO A 123 -8.58 6.48 -7.67
C PRO A 123 -9.63 6.41 -8.76
N ALA A 124 -9.80 7.49 -9.51
CA ALA A 124 -10.73 7.52 -10.64
C ALA A 124 -10.39 6.40 -11.65
N ASN A 125 -11.40 5.84 -12.28
CA ASN A 125 -11.22 4.78 -13.30
C ASN A 125 -10.43 5.22 -14.54
N THR A 126 -10.21 6.53 -14.71
CA THR A 126 -9.35 7.11 -15.74
C THR A 126 -7.92 7.33 -15.26
N GLN A 127 -7.63 7.07 -13.99
CA GLN A 127 -6.32 7.25 -13.41
C GLN A 127 -5.42 6.06 -13.75
N PHE A 128 -4.29 6.31 -14.41
CA PHE A 128 -3.26 5.29 -14.56
C PHE A 128 -2.60 5.00 -13.21
N LEU A 129 -2.55 3.72 -12.85
CA LEU A 129 -1.91 3.24 -11.63
C LEU A 129 -0.65 2.44 -11.97
N SER A 130 0.34 2.50 -11.12
CA SER A 130 1.56 1.71 -11.22
C SER A 130 1.89 1.04 -9.89
N PRO A 131 2.53 -0.14 -9.88
CA PRO A 131 3.06 -0.73 -8.68
C PRO A 131 4.06 0.21 -8.01
N ARG A 132 3.99 0.28 -6.68
CA ARG A 132 4.92 1.06 -5.90
C ARG A 132 5.28 0.36 -4.62
N LEU A 133 6.57 0.24 -4.38
CA LEU A 133 7.15 -0.23 -3.13
C LEU A 133 8.10 0.88 -2.64
N TYR A 134 7.72 1.56 -1.57
CA TYR A 134 8.43 2.73 -1.09
C TYR A 134 8.71 2.64 0.41
N LEU A 135 9.93 2.98 0.78
CA LEU A 135 10.36 3.08 2.17
C LEU A 135 11.33 4.24 2.33
N ASN A 136 11.13 5.08 3.33
CA ASN A 136 12.03 6.18 3.67
C ASN A 136 12.34 6.24 5.17
N THR A 137 13.31 7.06 5.52
CA THR A 137 13.74 7.30 6.91
C THR A 137 13.18 8.59 7.51
N GLY A 138 12.31 9.32 6.79
CA GLY A 138 11.97 10.68 7.14
C GLY A 138 13.18 11.61 7.01
N ALA A 139 13.31 12.57 7.92
CA ALA A 139 14.44 13.50 7.93
C ALA A 139 15.73 12.92 8.56
N THR A 140 15.72 11.65 8.96
CA THR A 140 16.86 11.02 9.65
C THR A 140 17.82 10.38 8.66
N ALA A 141 19.09 10.76 8.69
CA ALA A 141 20.15 10.11 7.90
C ALA A 141 20.43 8.71 8.46
N ALA A 142 19.72 7.70 7.96
CA ALA A 142 19.84 6.32 8.41
C ALA A 142 19.43 5.35 7.29
N ALA A 143 19.87 4.10 7.36
CA ALA A 143 19.42 3.06 6.44
C ALA A 143 18.08 2.48 6.89
N VAL A 144 17.20 2.21 5.92
CA VAL A 144 16.02 1.35 6.04
C VAL A 144 16.04 0.36 4.89
N ALA A 145 15.50 -0.82 5.08
CA ALA A 145 15.46 -1.84 4.05
C ALA A 145 14.21 -2.73 4.20
N TYR A 146 13.77 -3.26 3.07
CA TYR A 146 12.77 -4.33 2.98
C TYR A 146 13.21 -5.32 1.90
N ASP A 147 12.80 -6.56 2.05
CA ASP A 147 12.91 -7.58 1.02
C ASP A 147 11.57 -7.70 0.29
N CYS A 148 11.63 -7.84 -1.02
CA CYS A 148 10.49 -8.12 -1.87
C CYS A 148 10.69 -9.48 -2.54
N ALA A 149 9.87 -10.46 -2.19
CA ALA A 149 9.96 -11.83 -2.70
C ALA A 149 9.10 -12.05 -3.96
N GLY A 150 8.63 -11.01 -4.58
CA GLY A 150 7.87 -11.04 -5.82
C GLY A 150 6.98 -9.82 -5.96
N LEU A 151 6.78 -9.44 -7.21
CA LEU A 151 5.84 -8.42 -7.61
C LEU A 151 5.12 -8.92 -8.87
N TYR A 152 3.82 -9.06 -8.78
CA TYR A 152 2.97 -9.49 -9.85
C TYR A 152 1.91 -8.44 -10.13
N LEU A 153 1.74 -8.11 -11.39
CA LEU A 153 0.66 -7.25 -11.87
C LEU A 153 0.07 -7.86 -13.12
N GLU A 154 -1.23 -8.07 -13.11
CA GLU A 154 -2.02 -8.50 -14.26
C GLU A 154 -3.10 -7.48 -14.54
N THR A 155 -3.35 -7.25 -15.83
CA THR A 155 -4.43 -6.35 -16.29
C THR A 155 -5.23 -7.08 -17.36
N ASP A 156 -6.56 -6.98 -17.27
CA ASP A 156 -7.48 -7.50 -18.27
C ASP A 156 -7.63 -6.46 -19.40
N TYR A 157 -7.00 -6.69 -20.54
CA TYR A 157 -7.16 -5.92 -21.76
C TYR A 157 -7.68 -6.81 -22.88
#